data_4cd0512717a5ffe2ebc2f2f1391e2116
#
_entry.id   4cd0512717a5ffe2ebc2f2f1391e2116
#
_cell.length_a   1.000
_cell.length_b   1.000
_cell.length_c   1.000
_cell.angle_alpha   90.00
_cell.angle_beta   90.00
_cell.angle_gamma   90.00
#
_symmetry.space_group_name_H-M   'P 1'
#
loop_
_entity.id
_entity.type
_entity.pdbx_description
1 polymer ?
#
loop_
_entity_poly.entity_id
_entity_poly.type
_entity_poly.pdbx_seq_one_letter_code
_entity_poly.pdbx_strand_id
1 'polypeptide(L)'
;MKKNIEKHKARGTLTARERIELLIDKGSKFLELSEFAGMKLYDDDVPAGGIITGIVTVHNQSCMVIANDATVKGGTYFPITVKKHLRAQEIALENHLPCIYLVDSGGAFLPKQDEVFPDKNHFGRIFYNQATMSAKGIPQFAVVMGSCTAGGAYVPAMSDEAIIVNKTGTIFLGGPPLVKAAIGEVASAEELGGAKLHTRISGVADHFADNDHDAIEKLRGIIDHLPKQNKESHDYLDPLYDQDDLFGIL
;
A
#
# COMPACT_ATOMS: atom_id res chain seq x y z
N MET A 1 -7.47 -4.66 -18.90
CA MET A 1 -6.19 -4.66 -18.19
C MET A 1 -5.02 -4.04 -18.98
N LYS A 2 -4.54 -4.58 -20.13
CA LYS A 2 -3.38 -4.00 -20.91
C LYS A 2 -3.49 -2.49 -21.15
N LYS A 3 -4.63 -2.00 -21.66
CA LYS A 3 -4.87 -0.57 -21.94
C LYS A 3 -4.73 0.33 -20.69
N ASN A 4 -5.13 -0.16 -19.52
CA ASN A 4 -5.00 0.61 -18.26
C ASN A 4 -3.55 0.68 -17.80
N ILE A 5 -2.79 -0.39 -17.97
CA ILE A 5 -1.34 -0.43 -17.68
C ILE A 5 -0.61 0.54 -18.60
N GLU A 6 -0.89 0.52 -19.90
CA GLU A 6 -0.29 1.46 -20.87
C GLU A 6 -0.60 2.92 -20.52
N LYS A 7 -1.86 3.22 -20.17
CA LYS A 7 -2.27 4.55 -19.74
C LYS A 7 -1.58 4.98 -18.43
N HIS A 8 -1.37 4.05 -17.49
CA HIS A 8 -0.67 4.31 -16.24
C HIS A 8 0.81 4.63 -16.51
N LYS A 9 1.49 3.78 -17.29
CA LYS A 9 2.90 3.98 -17.67
C LYS A 9 3.15 5.25 -18.51
N ALA A 10 2.19 5.66 -19.33
CA ALA A 10 2.29 6.91 -20.10
C ALA A 10 2.35 8.17 -19.22
N ARG A 11 1.99 8.08 -17.94
CA ARG A 11 2.14 9.15 -16.94
C ARG A 11 3.52 9.18 -16.28
N GLY A 12 4.42 8.26 -16.66
CA GLY A 12 5.75 8.13 -16.05
C GLY A 12 5.73 7.45 -14.68
N THR A 13 4.62 6.76 -14.32
CA THR A 13 4.47 6.06 -13.04
C THR A 13 4.68 4.56 -13.20
N LEU A 14 5.24 3.93 -12.18
CA LEU A 14 5.41 2.47 -12.11
C LEU A 14 4.11 1.80 -11.68
N THR A 15 3.87 0.58 -12.15
CA THR A 15 2.79 -0.27 -11.64
C THR A 15 3.08 -0.74 -10.21
N ALA A 16 2.06 -1.17 -9.48
CA ALA A 16 2.23 -1.67 -8.12
C ALA A 16 3.26 -2.82 -8.04
N ARG A 17 3.29 -3.73 -9.03
CA ARG A 17 4.26 -4.83 -9.08
C ARG A 17 5.69 -4.33 -9.33
N GLU A 18 5.89 -3.41 -10.25
CA GLU A 18 7.20 -2.79 -10.52
C GLU A 18 7.72 -2.02 -9.30
N ARG A 19 6.83 -1.35 -8.54
CA ARG A 19 7.17 -0.68 -7.27
C ARG A 19 7.65 -1.68 -6.21
N ILE A 20 6.97 -2.84 -6.10
CA ILE A 20 7.38 -3.92 -5.19
C ILE A 20 8.72 -4.54 -5.63
N GLU A 21 8.91 -4.78 -6.92
CA GLU A 21 10.18 -5.31 -7.48
C GLU A 21 11.37 -4.41 -7.18
N LEU A 22 11.19 -3.08 -7.20
CA LEU A 22 12.23 -2.12 -6.80
C LEU A 22 12.47 -2.07 -5.29
N LEU A 23 11.43 -2.35 -4.50
CA LEU A 23 11.51 -2.28 -3.04
C LEU A 23 12.30 -3.44 -2.44
N ILE A 24 12.11 -4.65 -2.96
CA ILE A 24 12.65 -5.89 -2.40
C ILE A 24 14.16 -6.00 -2.59
N ASP A 25 14.81 -6.72 -1.70
CA ASP A 25 16.23 -7.04 -1.85
C ASP A 25 16.46 -7.95 -3.05
N LYS A 26 17.54 -7.69 -3.80
CA LYS A 26 17.87 -8.47 -4.98
C LYS A 26 18.04 -9.96 -4.63
N GLY A 27 17.29 -10.81 -5.31
CA GLY A 27 17.30 -12.25 -5.09
C GLY A 27 16.43 -12.73 -3.92
N SER A 28 15.77 -11.83 -3.17
CA SER A 28 14.78 -12.21 -2.18
C SER A 28 13.47 -12.65 -2.84
N LYS A 29 12.68 -13.43 -2.09
CA LYS A 29 11.35 -13.88 -2.56
C LYS A 29 10.27 -12.93 -2.08
N PHE A 30 9.24 -12.75 -2.92
CA PHE A 30 7.99 -12.11 -2.54
C PHE A 30 6.95 -13.19 -2.19
N LEU A 31 6.51 -13.21 -0.94
CA LEU A 31 5.39 -14.06 -0.52
C LEU A 31 4.08 -13.29 -0.69
N GLU A 32 3.50 -13.35 -1.88
CA GLU A 32 2.22 -12.69 -2.16
C GLU A 32 1.07 -13.40 -1.45
N LEU A 33 0.20 -12.61 -0.80
CA LEU A 33 -0.96 -13.10 -0.07
C LEU A 33 -2.23 -12.87 -0.90
N SER A 34 -3.10 -13.90 -0.95
CA SER A 34 -4.43 -13.82 -1.58
C SER A 34 -4.38 -13.30 -3.03
N GLU A 35 -3.48 -13.84 -3.85
CA GLU A 35 -3.28 -13.44 -5.26
C GLU A 35 -4.57 -13.53 -6.09
N PHE A 36 -5.42 -14.52 -5.81
CA PHE A 36 -6.69 -14.74 -6.51
C PHE A 36 -7.90 -14.00 -5.91
N ALA A 37 -7.68 -13.11 -4.93
CA ALA A 37 -8.76 -12.32 -4.36
C ALA A 37 -9.46 -11.49 -5.44
N GLY A 38 -10.80 -11.46 -5.38
CA GLY A 38 -11.62 -10.72 -6.34
C GLY A 38 -11.92 -11.46 -7.65
N MET A 39 -11.29 -12.62 -7.90
CA MET A 39 -11.53 -13.39 -9.13
C MET A 39 -13.00 -13.83 -9.20
N LYS A 40 -13.70 -13.40 -10.27
CA LYS A 40 -15.13 -13.72 -10.53
C LYS A 40 -16.08 -13.32 -9.37
N LEU A 41 -15.67 -12.39 -8.50
CA LEU A 41 -16.49 -11.98 -7.36
C LEU A 41 -17.46 -10.84 -7.72
N TYR A 42 -17.11 -10.04 -8.71
CA TYR A 42 -17.89 -8.88 -9.17
C TYR A 42 -18.11 -8.98 -10.68
N ASP A 43 -19.05 -8.20 -11.21
CA ASP A 43 -19.24 -8.02 -12.66
C ASP A 43 -18.01 -7.35 -13.30
N ASP A 44 -17.33 -6.53 -12.54
CA ASP A 44 -16.04 -5.93 -12.91
C ASP A 44 -14.87 -6.91 -12.66
N ASP A 45 -13.86 -6.83 -13.52
CA ASP A 45 -12.59 -7.55 -13.30
C ASP A 45 -11.75 -6.79 -12.26
N VAL A 46 -11.59 -7.40 -11.08
CA VAL A 46 -10.85 -6.84 -9.93
C VAL A 46 -9.73 -7.82 -9.53
N PRO A 47 -8.70 -7.97 -10.37
CA PRO A 47 -7.62 -8.92 -10.13
C PRO A 47 -6.88 -8.56 -8.83
N ALA A 48 -6.47 -9.61 -8.10
CA ALA A 48 -5.83 -9.50 -6.78
C ALA A 48 -6.61 -8.64 -5.76
N GLY A 49 -7.91 -8.41 -6.00
CA GLY A 49 -8.72 -7.52 -5.17
C GLY A 49 -8.39 -6.03 -5.32
N GLY A 50 -7.70 -5.62 -6.39
CA GLY A 50 -7.27 -4.23 -6.60
C GLY A 50 -6.14 -3.75 -5.68
N ILE A 51 -5.56 -4.66 -4.90
CA ILE A 51 -4.46 -4.38 -3.97
C ILE A 51 -3.52 -5.59 -3.88
N ILE A 52 -2.22 -5.36 -3.94
CA ILE A 52 -1.21 -6.41 -3.80
C ILE A 52 -0.68 -6.37 -2.37
N THR A 53 -0.73 -7.51 -1.69
CA THR A 53 -0.25 -7.64 -0.31
C THR A 53 0.68 -8.82 -0.19
N GLY A 54 1.68 -8.73 0.67
CA GLY A 54 2.59 -9.85 0.91
C GLY A 54 3.75 -9.50 1.81
N ILE A 55 4.56 -10.51 2.11
CA ILE A 55 5.77 -10.35 2.91
C ILE A 55 6.96 -10.23 1.95
N VAL A 56 7.76 -9.20 2.20
CA VAL A 56 8.96 -8.86 1.43
C VAL A 56 10.17 -8.75 2.36
N THR A 57 11.37 -8.87 1.80
CA THR A 57 12.61 -8.57 2.51
C THR A 57 13.21 -7.28 1.98
N VAL A 58 13.47 -6.31 2.87
CA VAL A 58 14.09 -5.03 2.57
C VAL A 58 15.23 -4.80 3.57
N HIS A 59 16.47 -4.63 3.09
CA HIS A 59 17.68 -4.56 3.94
C HIS A 59 17.76 -5.70 4.97
N ASN A 60 17.45 -6.93 4.54
CA ASN A 60 17.39 -8.13 5.37
C ASN A 60 16.33 -8.11 6.47
N GLN A 61 15.38 -7.17 6.44
CA GLN A 61 14.25 -7.10 7.35
C GLN A 61 12.97 -7.57 6.65
N SER A 62 12.20 -8.40 7.32
CA SER A 62 10.88 -8.83 6.83
C SER A 62 9.87 -7.72 7.08
N CYS A 63 9.15 -7.31 6.03
CA CYS A 63 8.14 -6.27 6.08
C CYS A 63 6.86 -6.76 5.41
N MET A 64 5.71 -6.24 5.85
CA MET A 64 4.45 -6.40 5.16
C MET A 64 4.30 -5.27 4.13
N VAL A 65 4.15 -5.58 2.85
CA VAL A 65 3.81 -4.61 1.81
C VAL A 65 2.33 -4.66 1.47
N ILE A 66 1.74 -3.49 1.30
CA ILE A 66 0.33 -3.26 0.94
C ILE A 66 0.32 -2.20 -0.15
N ALA A 67 0.14 -2.61 -1.41
CA ALA A 67 0.28 -1.74 -2.58
C ALA A 67 -1.04 -1.64 -3.37
N ASN A 68 -1.60 -0.45 -3.48
CA ASN A 68 -2.78 -0.23 -4.32
C ASN A 68 -2.42 -0.42 -5.80
N ASP A 69 -3.25 -1.12 -6.55
CA ASP A 69 -3.14 -1.24 -7.99
C ASP A 69 -4.05 -0.22 -8.70
N ALA A 70 -3.49 0.94 -9.01
CA ALA A 70 -4.23 2.00 -9.71
C ALA A 70 -4.68 1.62 -11.13
N THR A 71 -4.15 0.53 -11.71
CA THR A 71 -4.62 0.01 -13.01
C THR A 71 -5.98 -0.70 -12.90
N VAL A 72 -6.38 -1.04 -11.67
CA VAL A 72 -7.67 -1.65 -11.32
C VAL A 72 -8.59 -0.58 -10.73
N LYS A 73 -9.50 -0.05 -11.56
CA LYS A 73 -10.50 0.97 -11.15
C LYS A 73 -9.89 2.16 -10.37
N GLY A 74 -8.69 2.60 -10.75
CA GLY A 74 -8.02 3.73 -10.09
C GLY A 74 -7.58 3.45 -8.66
N GLY A 75 -7.32 2.20 -8.30
CA GLY A 75 -6.93 1.80 -6.95
C GLY A 75 -8.04 1.96 -5.91
N THR A 76 -9.31 2.01 -6.33
CA THR A 76 -10.44 2.15 -5.41
C THR A 76 -10.66 0.86 -4.61
N TYR A 77 -11.12 1.04 -3.37
CA TYR A 77 -11.37 -0.07 -2.45
C TYR A 77 -12.76 -0.67 -2.67
N PHE A 78 -12.80 -1.89 -3.17
CA PHE A 78 -13.93 -2.79 -3.13
C PHE A 78 -14.05 -3.45 -1.75
N PRO A 79 -15.17 -4.11 -1.42
CA PRO A 79 -15.28 -4.87 -0.16
C PRO A 79 -14.16 -5.91 0.00
N ILE A 80 -13.79 -6.61 -1.08
CA ILE A 80 -12.67 -7.58 -1.06
C ILE A 80 -11.31 -6.91 -0.85
N THR A 81 -11.12 -5.68 -1.36
CA THR A 81 -9.90 -4.89 -1.15
C THR A 81 -9.70 -4.58 0.32
N VAL A 82 -10.77 -4.15 0.99
CA VAL A 82 -10.79 -3.90 2.44
C VAL A 82 -10.43 -5.16 3.22
N LYS A 83 -11.09 -6.29 2.94
CA LYS A 83 -10.81 -7.58 3.61
C LYS A 83 -9.36 -8.00 3.45
N LYS A 84 -8.83 -7.88 2.25
CA LYS A 84 -7.42 -8.22 1.95
C LYS A 84 -6.45 -7.32 2.69
N HIS A 85 -6.70 -6.01 2.73
CA HIS A 85 -5.90 -5.04 3.48
C HIS A 85 -5.91 -5.37 4.98
N LEU A 86 -7.09 -5.57 5.56
CA LEU A 86 -7.22 -5.91 6.98
C LEU A 86 -6.50 -7.21 7.33
N ARG A 87 -6.58 -8.24 6.47
CA ARG A 87 -5.86 -9.50 6.70
C ARG A 87 -4.36 -9.31 6.65
N ALA A 88 -3.84 -8.47 5.75
CA ALA A 88 -2.42 -8.14 5.71
C ALA A 88 -1.96 -7.44 7.00
N GLN A 89 -2.74 -6.48 7.50
CA GLN A 89 -2.44 -5.82 8.78
C GLN A 89 -2.51 -6.78 9.98
N GLU A 90 -3.45 -7.72 9.99
CA GLU A 90 -3.56 -8.76 11.02
C GLU A 90 -2.31 -9.64 11.05
N ILE A 91 -1.87 -10.14 9.88
CA ILE A 91 -0.64 -10.93 9.75
C ILE A 91 0.59 -10.10 10.19
N ALA A 92 0.64 -8.83 9.81
CA ALA A 92 1.73 -7.94 10.23
C ALA A 92 1.77 -7.75 11.75
N LEU A 93 0.61 -7.56 12.37
CA LEU A 93 0.48 -7.42 13.83
C LEU A 93 0.93 -8.69 14.56
N GLU A 94 0.48 -9.87 14.11
CA GLU A 94 0.81 -11.17 14.70
C GLU A 94 2.29 -11.51 14.62
N ASN A 95 2.97 -11.03 13.55
CA ASN A 95 4.38 -11.32 13.29
C ASN A 95 5.31 -10.13 13.53
N HIS A 96 4.81 -9.02 14.11
CA HIS A 96 5.57 -7.80 14.37
C HIS A 96 6.30 -7.26 13.13
N LEU A 97 5.66 -7.32 11.95
CA LEU A 97 6.24 -6.85 10.70
C LEU A 97 5.97 -5.35 10.49
N PRO A 98 6.99 -4.52 10.25
CA PRO A 98 6.78 -3.17 9.74
C PRO A 98 5.87 -3.18 8.52
N CYS A 99 4.93 -2.24 8.44
CA CYS A 99 4.01 -2.12 7.32
C CYS A 99 4.47 -1.05 6.34
N ILE A 100 4.44 -1.37 5.06
CA ILE A 100 4.76 -0.49 3.95
C ILE A 100 3.52 -0.33 3.08
N TYR A 101 2.98 0.88 3.04
CA TYR A 101 1.83 1.23 2.21
C TYR A 101 2.31 1.97 0.96
N LEU A 102 2.23 1.34 -0.23
CA LEU A 102 2.46 1.99 -1.52
C LEU A 102 1.12 2.51 -2.03
N VAL A 103 0.85 3.78 -1.79
CA VAL A 103 -0.50 4.36 -1.93
C VAL A 103 -0.69 4.98 -3.30
N ASP A 104 -1.72 4.51 -4.00
CA ASP A 104 -2.20 5.03 -5.28
C ASP A 104 -3.70 4.70 -5.42
N SER A 105 -4.55 5.44 -4.68
CA SER A 105 -5.95 5.06 -4.46
C SER A 105 -6.91 6.24 -4.61
N GLY A 106 -7.97 6.01 -5.36
CA GLY A 106 -9.11 6.92 -5.45
C GLY A 106 -10.08 6.87 -4.26
N GLY A 107 -9.75 6.14 -3.17
CA GLY A 107 -10.63 5.95 -2.01
C GLY A 107 -11.60 4.78 -2.18
N ALA A 108 -12.76 4.82 -1.55
CA ALA A 108 -13.75 3.75 -1.63
C ALA A 108 -14.43 3.66 -3.00
N PHE A 109 -14.75 2.45 -3.45
CA PHE A 109 -15.60 2.24 -4.61
C PHE A 109 -17.05 2.56 -4.25
N LEU A 110 -17.49 3.76 -4.58
CA LEU A 110 -18.78 4.32 -4.16
C LEU A 110 -20.02 3.47 -4.48
N PRO A 111 -20.10 2.75 -5.63
CA PRO A 111 -21.24 1.85 -5.88
C PRO A 111 -21.40 0.70 -4.88
N LYS A 112 -20.38 0.44 -4.05
CA LYS A 112 -20.37 -0.59 -3.01
C LYS A 112 -20.11 -0.01 -1.61
N GLN A 113 -20.40 1.28 -1.40
CA GLN A 113 -20.07 1.97 -0.14
C GLN A 113 -20.78 1.36 1.08
N ASP A 114 -21.96 0.80 0.90
CA ASP A 114 -22.72 0.07 1.92
C ASP A 114 -22.02 -1.20 2.43
N GLU A 115 -21.14 -1.80 1.62
CA GLU A 115 -20.31 -2.94 1.98
C GLU A 115 -18.88 -2.55 2.38
N VAL A 116 -18.53 -1.24 2.32
CA VAL A 116 -17.18 -0.74 2.59
C VAL A 116 -17.08 0.05 3.90
N PHE A 117 -18.13 0.79 4.30
CA PHE A 117 -18.05 1.70 5.45
C PHE A 117 -18.72 1.25 6.75
N PRO A 118 -19.92 0.62 6.77
CA PRO A 118 -20.78 0.65 7.97
C PRO A 118 -20.40 -0.33 9.08
N ASP A 119 -19.50 -1.28 8.89
CA ASP A 119 -19.15 -2.28 9.89
C ASP A 119 -17.76 -2.06 10.50
N LYS A 120 -17.55 -2.65 11.69
CA LYS A 120 -16.28 -2.60 12.41
C LYS A 120 -15.10 -3.19 11.65
N ASN A 121 -15.35 -4.16 10.75
CA ASN A 121 -14.34 -4.79 9.90
C ASN A 121 -14.35 -4.22 8.47
N HIS A 122 -14.80 -3.00 8.32
CA HIS A 122 -14.78 -2.24 7.08
C HIS A 122 -13.62 -1.23 7.04
N PHE A 123 -13.71 -0.27 6.15
CA PHE A 123 -12.62 0.65 5.82
C PHE A 123 -12.01 1.36 7.04
N GLY A 124 -12.84 1.78 8.00
CA GLY A 124 -12.38 2.44 9.22
C GLY A 124 -11.49 1.57 10.11
N ARG A 125 -11.60 0.23 9.99
CA ARG A 125 -10.74 -0.70 10.74
C ARG A 125 -9.28 -0.63 10.30
N ILE A 126 -9.00 -0.25 9.05
CA ILE A 126 -7.64 -0.05 8.55
C ILE A 126 -6.91 0.97 9.42
N PHE A 127 -7.55 2.09 9.72
CA PHE A 127 -6.97 3.18 10.53
C PHE A 127 -6.80 2.80 11.99
N TYR A 128 -7.78 2.10 12.55
CA TYR A 128 -7.68 1.57 13.90
C TYR A 128 -6.48 0.61 14.03
N ASN A 129 -6.32 -0.30 13.07
CA ASN A 129 -5.21 -1.24 13.06
C ASN A 129 -3.87 -0.50 12.93
N GLN A 130 -3.78 0.48 12.03
CA GLN A 130 -2.58 1.27 11.81
C GLN A 130 -2.14 2.00 13.09
N ALA A 131 -3.06 2.72 13.74
CA ALA A 131 -2.79 3.40 15.00
C ALA A 131 -2.42 2.41 16.13
N THR A 132 -3.11 1.27 16.19
CA THR A 132 -2.83 0.24 17.21
C THR A 132 -1.46 -0.40 17.00
N MET A 133 -1.06 -0.68 15.77
CA MET A 133 0.26 -1.25 15.46
C MET A 133 1.38 -0.25 15.75
N SER A 134 1.24 1.01 15.36
CA SER A 134 2.18 2.08 15.71
C SER A 134 2.36 2.19 17.22
N ALA A 135 1.25 2.22 18.00
CA ALA A 135 1.29 2.24 19.46
C ALA A 135 1.98 1.02 20.08
N LYS A 136 2.06 -0.11 19.37
CA LYS A 136 2.79 -1.32 19.78
C LYS A 136 4.25 -1.34 19.30
N GLY A 137 4.73 -0.26 18.69
CA GLY A 137 6.09 -0.17 18.16
C GLY A 137 6.30 -0.93 16.84
N ILE A 138 5.23 -1.23 16.10
CA ILE A 138 5.30 -1.80 14.76
C ILE A 138 5.25 -0.64 13.76
N PRO A 139 6.37 -0.29 13.09
CA PRO A 139 6.45 0.89 12.25
C PRO A 139 5.49 0.85 11.05
N GLN A 140 4.92 2.00 10.72
CA GLN A 140 3.98 2.20 9.62
C GLN A 140 4.56 3.23 8.64
N PHE A 141 4.90 2.80 7.43
CA PHE A 141 5.48 3.65 6.40
C PHE A 141 4.54 3.80 5.22
N ALA A 142 4.32 5.01 4.75
CA ALA A 142 3.54 5.26 3.55
C ALA A 142 4.36 5.95 2.47
N VAL A 143 4.19 5.50 1.23
CA VAL A 143 4.72 6.16 0.03
C VAL A 143 3.57 6.52 -0.88
N VAL A 144 3.29 7.80 -1.02
CA VAL A 144 2.22 8.32 -1.87
C VAL A 144 2.77 8.54 -3.27
N MET A 145 2.47 7.60 -4.16
CA MET A 145 3.03 7.52 -5.52
C MET A 145 2.00 7.90 -6.60
N GLY A 146 0.77 8.14 -6.18
CA GLY A 146 -0.32 8.55 -7.05
C GLY A 146 -1.40 9.26 -6.27
N SER A 147 -2.64 9.16 -6.72
CA SER A 147 -3.78 9.76 -6.03
C SER A 147 -3.97 9.12 -4.65
N CYS A 148 -4.25 9.95 -3.65
CA CYS A 148 -4.60 9.52 -2.32
C CYS A 148 -5.79 10.36 -1.84
N THR A 149 -7.01 9.87 -2.12
CA THR A 149 -8.23 10.67 -2.03
C THR A 149 -9.18 10.13 -0.97
N ALA A 150 -9.90 11.02 -0.34
CA ALA A 150 -10.95 10.74 0.66
C ALA A 150 -10.44 9.86 1.81
N GLY A 151 -11.05 8.70 2.06
CA GLY A 151 -10.61 7.78 3.10
C GLY A 151 -9.18 7.26 2.90
N GLY A 152 -8.69 7.15 1.65
CA GLY A 152 -7.31 6.79 1.36
C GLY A 152 -6.28 7.77 1.91
N ALA A 153 -6.64 9.05 2.05
CA ALA A 153 -5.76 10.11 2.55
C ALA A 153 -5.33 9.90 4.02
N TYR A 154 -6.11 9.14 4.78
CA TYR A 154 -5.76 8.83 6.17
C TYR A 154 -4.57 7.85 6.27
N VAL A 155 -4.38 6.96 5.30
CA VAL A 155 -3.29 5.97 5.36
C VAL A 155 -1.92 6.66 5.51
N PRO A 156 -1.50 7.59 4.62
CA PRO A 156 -0.23 8.30 4.82
C PRO A 156 -0.26 9.26 6.01
N ALA A 157 -1.38 9.94 6.27
CA ALA A 157 -1.47 10.91 7.37
C ALA A 157 -1.37 10.28 8.76
N MET A 158 -1.64 8.97 8.89
CA MET A 158 -1.54 8.20 10.14
C MET A 158 -0.34 7.27 10.18
N SER A 159 0.51 7.27 9.16
CA SER A 159 1.79 6.55 9.16
C SER A 159 2.81 7.25 10.04
N ASP A 160 3.77 6.48 10.58
CA ASP A 160 4.87 7.02 11.39
C ASP A 160 5.82 7.86 10.54
N GLU A 161 6.02 7.48 9.26
CA GLU A 161 6.70 8.29 8.25
C GLU A 161 5.99 8.18 6.90
N ALA A 162 5.86 9.31 6.20
CA ALA A 162 5.21 9.42 4.92
C ALA A 162 6.13 10.09 3.88
N ILE A 163 6.28 9.44 2.72
CA ILE A 163 6.99 9.95 1.54
C ILE A 163 5.95 10.31 0.49
N ILE A 164 6.10 11.44 -0.20
CA ILE A 164 5.19 11.82 -1.29
C ILE A 164 5.98 12.15 -2.55
N VAL A 165 5.54 11.57 -3.69
CA VAL A 165 6.18 11.76 -4.99
C VAL A 165 5.68 13.04 -5.65
N ASN A 166 6.61 13.85 -6.12
CA ASN A 166 6.37 15.12 -6.80
C ASN A 166 5.48 14.94 -8.05
N LYS A 167 4.50 15.81 -8.22
CA LYS A 167 3.55 15.89 -9.36
C LYS A 167 2.58 14.70 -9.50
N THR A 168 2.93 13.51 -9.05
CA THR A 168 2.07 12.32 -9.15
C THR A 168 1.36 12.03 -7.84
N GLY A 169 2.05 12.15 -6.72
CA GLY A 169 1.49 11.96 -5.38
C GLY A 169 0.62 13.14 -4.96
N THR A 170 -0.60 12.85 -4.51
CA THR A 170 -1.50 13.86 -3.93
C THR A 170 -2.24 13.30 -2.73
N ILE A 171 -2.40 14.11 -1.68
CA ILE A 171 -3.17 13.77 -0.48
C ILE A 171 -4.23 14.85 -0.27
N PHE A 172 -5.50 14.50 -0.40
CA PHE A 172 -6.60 15.42 -0.09
C PHE A 172 -7.90 14.64 0.20
N LEU A 173 -8.78 15.23 1.01
CA LEU A 173 -10.10 14.65 1.30
C LEU A 173 -11.06 14.84 0.12
N GLY A 174 -10.94 15.96 -0.58
CA GLY A 174 -11.72 16.27 -1.78
C GLY A 174 -10.83 16.81 -2.88
N GLY A 175 -10.87 16.18 -4.06
CA GLY A 175 -10.10 16.61 -5.22
C GLY A 175 -10.69 17.88 -5.89
N PRO A 176 -9.97 18.46 -6.87
CA PRO A 176 -10.37 19.71 -7.54
C PRO A 176 -11.84 19.77 -8.02
N PRO A 177 -12.42 18.71 -8.61
CA PRO A 177 -13.83 18.77 -9.02
C PRO A 177 -14.80 18.93 -7.86
N LEU A 178 -14.52 18.28 -6.72
CA LEU A 178 -15.37 18.35 -5.53
C LEU A 178 -15.26 19.73 -4.88
N VAL A 179 -14.06 20.28 -4.75
CA VAL A 179 -13.82 21.62 -4.20
C VAL A 179 -14.56 22.67 -5.05
N LYS A 180 -14.43 22.58 -6.37
CA LYS A 180 -15.16 23.47 -7.29
C LYS A 180 -16.67 23.36 -7.14
N ALA A 181 -17.21 22.17 -6.99
CA ALA A 181 -18.65 21.96 -6.83
C ALA A 181 -19.16 22.43 -5.47
N ALA A 182 -18.38 22.27 -4.40
CA ALA A 182 -18.79 22.58 -3.04
C ALA A 182 -18.69 24.08 -2.70
N ILE A 183 -17.62 24.75 -3.12
CA ILE A 183 -17.35 26.15 -2.73
C ILE A 183 -17.00 27.08 -3.90
N GLY A 184 -17.06 26.59 -5.15
CA GLY A 184 -16.77 27.38 -6.35
C GLY A 184 -15.29 27.67 -6.60
N GLU A 185 -14.38 27.25 -5.74
CA GLU A 185 -12.96 27.48 -5.88
C GLU A 185 -12.34 26.61 -6.98
N VAL A 186 -11.46 27.19 -7.79
CA VAL A 186 -10.72 26.49 -8.84
C VAL A 186 -9.26 26.37 -8.41
N ALA A 187 -8.86 25.17 -8.01
CA ALA A 187 -7.49 24.87 -7.62
C ALA A 187 -7.00 23.61 -8.35
N SER A 188 -5.71 23.53 -8.60
CA SER A 188 -5.08 22.32 -9.13
C SER A 188 -4.90 21.25 -8.04
N ALA A 189 -4.68 20.01 -8.44
CA ALA A 189 -4.39 18.92 -7.50
C ALA A 189 -3.10 19.18 -6.70
N GLU A 190 -2.10 19.81 -7.34
CA GLU A 190 -0.82 20.16 -6.69
C GLU A 190 -1.00 21.25 -5.63
N GLU A 191 -1.87 22.23 -5.87
CA GLU A 191 -2.18 23.29 -4.90
C GLU A 191 -3.01 22.78 -3.73
N LEU A 192 -3.92 21.82 -3.96
CA LEU A 192 -4.76 21.25 -2.91
C LEU A 192 -4.05 20.23 -2.03
N GLY A 193 -3.14 19.45 -2.59
CA GLY A 193 -2.56 18.35 -1.84
C GLY A 193 -1.31 17.73 -2.48
N GLY A 194 -0.52 18.52 -3.21
CA GLY A 194 0.72 18.05 -3.83
C GLY A 194 1.89 17.92 -2.87
N ALA A 195 2.97 17.34 -3.37
CA ALA A 195 4.14 17.00 -2.58
C ALA A 195 4.78 18.20 -1.87
N LYS A 196 4.90 19.34 -2.57
CA LYS A 196 5.48 20.57 -1.98
C LYS A 196 4.64 21.14 -0.86
N LEU A 197 3.30 21.10 -1.01
CA LEU A 197 2.38 21.55 0.03
C LEU A 197 2.57 20.73 1.30
N HIS A 198 2.54 19.41 1.17
CA HIS A 198 2.53 18.51 2.33
C HIS A 198 3.88 18.36 3.02
N THR A 199 5.00 18.53 2.30
CA THR A 199 6.34 18.44 2.90
C THR A 199 6.90 19.76 3.42
N ARG A 200 6.36 20.92 2.98
CA ARG A 200 6.93 22.24 3.33
C ARG A 200 5.99 23.14 4.12
N ILE A 201 4.69 22.92 4.02
CA ILE A 201 3.68 23.82 4.60
C ILE A 201 2.82 23.10 5.64
N SER A 202 2.15 22.01 5.26
CA SER A 202 1.22 21.32 6.18
C SER A 202 1.89 20.33 7.11
N GLY A 203 3.04 19.74 6.73
CA GLY A 203 3.73 18.72 7.49
C GLY A 203 3.00 17.36 7.52
N VAL A 204 2.07 17.11 6.59
CA VAL A 204 1.36 15.82 6.49
C VAL A 204 2.24 14.72 5.92
N ALA A 205 3.25 15.09 5.13
CA ALA A 205 4.27 14.16 4.65
C ALA A 205 5.66 14.65 5.08
N ASP A 206 6.53 13.70 5.46
CA ASP A 206 7.85 13.98 6.02
C ASP A 206 8.89 14.16 4.90
N HIS A 207 8.79 13.38 3.83
CA HIS A 207 9.79 13.30 2.78
C HIS A 207 9.22 13.61 1.41
N PHE A 208 9.87 14.54 0.72
CA PHE A 208 9.65 14.82 -0.70
C PHE A 208 10.48 13.86 -1.55
N ALA A 209 9.87 13.28 -2.60
CA ALA A 209 10.56 12.46 -3.59
C ALA A 209 10.33 12.98 -5.01
N ASP A 210 11.36 12.95 -5.85
CA ASP A 210 11.28 13.47 -7.22
C ASP A 210 10.48 12.55 -8.15
N ASN A 211 10.53 11.23 -7.92
CA ASN A 211 9.87 10.19 -8.70
C ASN A 211 9.75 8.90 -7.88
N ASP A 212 9.13 7.86 -8.48
CA ASP A 212 8.92 6.56 -7.85
C ASP A 212 10.23 5.88 -7.40
N HIS A 213 11.31 5.99 -8.18
CA HIS A 213 12.61 5.41 -7.83
C HIS A 213 13.22 6.08 -6.61
N ASP A 214 13.24 7.41 -6.58
CA ASP A 214 13.74 8.20 -5.45
C ASP A 214 12.92 7.92 -4.17
N ALA A 215 11.61 7.77 -4.32
CA ALA A 215 10.74 7.44 -3.19
C ALA A 215 11.04 6.06 -2.59
N ILE A 216 11.24 5.05 -3.43
CA ILE A 216 11.60 3.70 -2.99
C ILE A 216 12.99 3.69 -2.37
N GLU A 217 13.96 4.42 -2.92
CA GLU A 217 15.31 4.52 -2.35
C GLU A 217 15.29 5.15 -0.95
N LYS A 218 14.54 6.25 -0.77
CA LYS A 218 14.34 6.88 0.55
C LYS A 218 13.69 5.91 1.55
N LEU A 219 12.62 5.23 1.14
CA LEU A 219 11.96 4.24 1.99
C LEU A 219 12.93 3.11 2.40
N ARG A 220 13.72 2.59 1.46
CA ARG A 220 14.72 1.57 1.76
C ARG A 220 15.74 2.08 2.77
N GLY A 221 16.19 3.33 2.64
CA GLY A 221 17.08 3.98 3.60
C GLY A 221 16.48 4.08 5.00
N ILE A 222 15.20 4.45 5.11
CA ILE A 222 14.47 4.49 6.40
C ILE A 222 14.44 3.09 7.04
N ILE A 223 14.09 2.07 6.27
CA ILE A 223 14.02 0.68 6.77
C ILE A 223 15.40 0.15 7.21
N ASP A 224 16.49 0.55 6.54
CA ASP A 224 17.85 0.15 6.94
C ASP A 224 18.26 0.67 8.33
N HIS A 225 17.68 1.77 8.76
CA HIS A 225 17.93 2.37 10.09
C HIS A 225 17.07 1.75 11.20
N LEU A 226 16.08 0.90 10.88
CA LEU A 226 15.31 0.20 11.90
C LEU A 226 16.19 -0.75 12.72
N PRO A 227 15.86 -1.00 14.01
CA PRO A 227 16.50 -2.04 14.79
C PRO A 227 16.43 -3.38 14.04
N LYS A 228 17.58 -4.04 13.92
CA LYS A 228 17.62 -5.32 13.20
C LYS A 228 16.79 -6.36 13.95
N GLN A 229 15.89 -7.02 13.21
CA GLN A 229 15.13 -8.14 13.75
C GLN A 229 16.11 -9.25 14.14
N ASN A 230 16.08 -9.67 15.39
CA ASN A 230 16.83 -10.84 15.83
C ASN A 230 16.26 -12.06 15.08
N LYS A 231 17.00 -12.56 14.11
CA LYS A 231 16.71 -13.88 13.57
C LYS A 231 17.12 -14.86 14.66
N GLU A 232 16.15 -15.47 15.33
CA GLU A 232 16.44 -16.64 16.14
C GLU A 232 17.15 -17.65 15.23
N SER A 233 18.36 -18.05 15.60
CA SER A 233 19.02 -19.14 14.92
C SER A 233 18.27 -20.42 15.32
N HIS A 234 17.38 -20.86 14.47
CA HIS A 234 16.82 -22.19 14.63
C HIS A 234 17.86 -23.17 14.15
N ASP A 235 18.22 -24.13 14.99
CA ASP A 235 18.95 -25.32 14.55
C ASP A 235 18.04 -26.09 13.60
N TYR A 236 18.25 -25.89 12.31
CA TYR A 236 17.54 -26.66 11.30
C TYR A 236 18.14 -28.06 11.30
N LEU A 237 17.32 -29.03 11.63
CA LEU A 237 17.65 -30.43 11.33
C LEU A 237 17.29 -30.68 9.86
N ASP A 238 18.17 -31.39 9.17
CA ASP A 238 17.88 -31.83 7.82
C ASP A 238 16.60 -32.69 7.84
N PRO A 239 15.68 -32.51 6.87
CA PRO A 239 14.47 -33.30 6.79
C PRO A 239 14.84 -34.81 6.68
N LEU A 240 14.11 -35.65 7.42
CA LEU A 240 14.29 -37.08 7.39
C LEU A 240 13.91 -37.73 6.04
N TYR A 241 13.08 -37.05 5.26
CA TYR A 241 12.56 -37.50 3.98
C TYR A 241 12.76 -36.43 2.93
N ASP A 242 12.92 -36.85 1.68
CA ASP A 242 13.00 -35.90 0.56
C ASP A 242 11.66 -35.17 0.39
N GLN A 243 11.71 -33.89 -0.01
CA GLN A 243 10.51 -33.11 -0.28
C GLN A 243 9.64 -33.75 -1.38
N ASP A 244 10.26 -34.48 -2.31
CA ASP A 244 9.54 -35.15 -3.40
C ASP A 244 8.68 -36.34 -2.91
N ASP A 245 8.97 -36.89 -1.73
CA ASP A 245 8.14 -37.93 -1.10
C ASP A 245 6.74 -37.42 -0.73
N LEU A 246 6.57 -36.09 -0.55
CA LEU A 246 5.29 -35.46 -0.27
C LEU A 246 4.30 -35.57 -1.44
N PHE A 247 4.78 -35.65 -2.68
CA PHE A 247 3.93 -35.83 -3.86
C PHE A 247 3.26 -37.21 -3.91
N GLY A 248 3.76 -38.18 -3.15
CA GLY A 248 3.14 -39.50 -3.03
C GLY A 248 1.96 -39.57 -2.05
N ILE A 249 1.65 -38.47 -1.34
CA ILE A 249 0.56 -38.41 -0.34
C ILE A 249 -0.74 -37.89 -0.95
N LEU A 250 -0.71 -37.34 -2.17
CA LEU A 250 -1.85 -36.74 -2.89
C LEU A 250 -2.55 -37.76 -3.78
#